data_599cfaa16b55f1c2f5f4430da6ab01ef
#
_entry.id   599cfaa16b55f1c2f5f4430da6ab01ef
#
_cell.length_a   1.000
_cell.length_b   1.000
_cell.length_c   1.000
_cell.angle_alpha   90.00
_cell.angle_beta   90.00
_cell.angle_gamma   90.00
#
_symmetry.space_group_name_H-M   'P 1'
#
loop_
_entity.id
_entity.type
_entity.pdbx_description
1 polymer ?
#
loop_
_entity_poly.entity_id
_entity_poly.type
_entity_poly.pdbx_seq_one_letter_code
_entity_poly.pdbx_strand_id
1 'polypeptide(L)'
;FKIYESPDGLVFGTAKYTSGSDESNKTYVPSSSSIRAIKCELFASGGVTNILDSQTVIITKDGSDGEAGNNGIDAISIIMGNEAEVIPCKPNGTVSIAKDITIPFYAYKGLKRIPVTCSTGTLPSGVTVKTNTSGTINSPGTITINIPAGNELGSASDLSGSFTLTFTCEGVSVDKKFSWTKSIQATNAVMLQIYAPQGNVIVNAENNVLLE
;
A
#
# COMPACT_ATOMS: atom_id res chain seq x y z
N PHE A 1 -47.55 -47.57 -4.39
CA PHE A 1 -46.27 -47.00 -4.00
C PHE A 1 -46.45 -45.89 -2.95
N LYS A 2 -45.38 -45.58 -2.26
CA LYS A 2 -45.36 -44.46 -1.29
C LYS A 2 -44.21 -43.54 -1.58
N ILE A 3 -44.42 -42.25 -1.32
CA ILE A 3 -43.37 -41.20 -1.48
C ILE A 3 -43.09 -40.62 -0.10
N TYR A 4 -41.80 -40.47 0.20
CA TYR A 4 -41.26 -39.90 1.44
C TYR A 4 -40.36 -38.74 1.14
N GLU A 5 -40.27 -37.81 2.08
CA GLU A 5 -39.38 -36.67 2.02
C GLU A 5 -38.35 -36.70 3.13
N SER A 6 -37.18 -36.23 2.84
CA SER A 6 -36.11 -36.05 3.82
C SER A 6 -35.55 -34.63 3.75
N PRO A 7 -35.57 -33.85 4.84
CA PRO A 7 -34.96 -32.52 4.89
C PRO A 7 -33.43 -32.56 5.00
N ASP A 8 -32.86 -33.67 5.46
CA ASP A 8 -31.40 -33.85 5.61
C ASP A 8 -30.79 -34.79 4.56
N GLY A 9 -31.62 -35.42 3.74
CA GLY A 9 -31.19 -36.40 2.74
C GLY A 9 -30.88 -37.79 3.28
N LEU A 10 -30.99 -38.02 4.57
CA LEU A 10 -30.61 -39.26 5.26
C LEU A 10 -31.82 -39.95 5.93
N VAL A 11 -32.63 -39.20 6.66
CA VAL A 11 -33.75 -39.73 7.42
C VAL A 11 -35.06 -39.39 6.72
N PHE A 12 -35.85 -40.44 6.43
CA PHE A 12 -37.17 -40.32 5.81
C PHE A 12 -38.25 -40.52 6.87
N GLY A 13 -39.12 -39.54 7.02
CA GLY A 13 -40.23 -39.58 7.97
C GLY A 13 -41.41 -40.43 7.50
N THR A 14 -42.64 -40.06 7.87
CA THR A 14 -43.87 -40.69 7.40
C THR A 14 -44.10 -40.42 5.91
N ALA A 15 -44.77 -41.36 5.23
CA ALA A 15 -45.13 -41.16 3.82
C ALA A 15 -45.94 -39.89 3.62
N LYS A 16 -45.51 -39.11 2.67
CA LYS A 16 -46.18 -37.86 2.24
C LYS A 16 -47.25 -38.13 1.18
N TYR A 17 -47.09 -39.23 0.49
CA TYR A 17 -48.04 -39.69 -0.50
C TYR A 17 -48.14 -41.22 -0.48
N THR A 18 -49.37 -41.75 -0.64
CA THR A 18 -49.64 -43.16 -0.83
C THR A 18 -50.57 -43.30 -2.03
N SER A 19 -50.15 -44.10 -3.05
CA SER A 19 -50.92 -44.32 -4.26
C SER A 19 -52.21 -45.09 -4.01
N GLY A 20 -53.22 -44.84 -4.81
CA GLY A 20 -54.39 -45.76 -4.93
C GLY A 20 -54.00 -47.09 -5.61
N SER A 21 -54.98 -48.05 -5.65
CA SER A 21 -54.74 -49.38 -6.17
C SER A 21 -54.38 -49.45 -7.67
N ASP A 22 -54.84 -48.47 -8.45
CA ASP A 22 -54.70 -48.50 -9.91
C ASP A 22 -53.78 -47.33 -10.40
N GLU A 23 -53.10 -46.67 -9.49
CA GLU A 23 -52.22 -45.54 -9.82
C GLU A 23 -50.79 -46.02 -10.14
N SER A 24 -50.35 -45.85 -11.38
CA SER A 24 -49.06 -46.33 -11.87
C SER A 24 -48.00 -45.23 -11.96
N ASN A 25 -48.36 -43.94 -11.86
CA ASN A 25 -47.44 -42.78 -11.92
C ASN A 25 -47.96 -41.62 -11.08
N LYS A 26 -47.04 -40.76 -10.70
CA LYS A 26 -47.33 -39.52 -9.97
C LYS A 26 -46.31 -38.45 -10.24
N THR A 27 -46.75 -37.28 -10.68
CA THR A 27 -45.92 -36.08 -10.60
C THR A 27 -45.95 -35.59 -9.15
N TYR A 28 -44.78 -35.53 -8.53
CA TYR A 28 -44.64 -35.13 -7.14
C TYR A 28 -43.83 -33.85 -7.00
N VAL A 29 -44.37 -32.91 -6.24
CA VAL A 29 -43.69 -31.68 -5.90
C VAL A 29 -43.33 -31.71 -4.42
N PRO A 30 -42.08 -31.47 -4.01
CA PRO A 30 -41.69 -31.44 -2.61
C PRO A 30 -42.54 -30.46 -1.80
N SER A 31 -42.87 -30.85 -0.57
CA SER A 31 -43.72 -30.03 0.31
C SER A 31 -43.08 -28.72 0.77
N SER A 32 -41.73 -28.63 0.66
CA SER A 32 -40.96 -27.45 1.05
C SER A 32 -39.67 -27.39 0.26
N SER A 33 -39.18 -26.16 0.09
CA SER A 33 -37.86 -25.93 -0.48
C SER A 33 -36.70 -26.41 0.40
N SER A 34 -36.94 -26.83 1.64
CA SER A 34 -35.92 -27.40 2.53
C SER A 34 -35.68 -28.89 2.31
N ILE A 35 -36.52 -29.59 1.52
CA ILE A 35 -36.36 -31.01 1.24
C ILE A 35 -35.07 -31.25 0.44
N ARG A 36 -34.27 -32.22 0.87
CA ARG A 36 -33.00 -32.63 0.27
C ARG A 36 -33.03 -33.93 -0.48
N ALA A 37 -33.99 -34.81 -0.14
CA ALA A 37 -34.19 -36.06 -0.87
C ALA A 37 -35.64 -36.47 -0.89
N ILE A 38 -36.05 -37.18 -1.97
CA ILE A 38 -37.33 -37.83 -2.12
C ILE A 38 -37.05 -39.32 -2.34
N LYS A 39 -37.73 -40.17 -1.59
CA LYS A 39 -37.68 -41.63 -1.74
C LYS A 39 -39.03 -42.12 -2.21
N CYS A 40 -39.06 -42.97 -3.24
CA CYS A 40 -40.23 -43.69 -3.68
C CYS A 40 -40.02 -45.18 -3.39
N GLU A 41 -40.98 -45.82 -2.72
CA GLU A 41 -41.00 -47.25 -2.43
C GLU A 41 -42.19 -47.90 -3.09
N LEU A 42 -41.93 -48.98 -3.84
CA LEU A 42 -42.94 -49.82 -4.45
C LEU A 42 -43.19 -51.03 -3.54
N PHE A 43 -44.47 -51.33 -3.25
CA PHE A 43 -44.89 -52.46 -2.39
C PHE A 43 -45.57 -53.52 -3.20
N ALA A 44 -45.52 -54.76 -2.72
CA ALA A 44 -46.32 -55.88 -3.24
C ALA A 44 -47.81 -55.58 -3.14
N SER A 45 -48.63 -56.14 -4.05
CA SER A 45 -50.06 -55.92 -4.07
C SER A 45 -50.66 -56.30 -2.73
N GLY A 46 -51.46 -55.40 -2.14
CA GLY A 46 -52.11 -55.59 -0.82
C GLY A 46 -51.14 -55.48 0.38
N GLY A 47 -49.84 -55.23 0.18
CA GLY A 47 -48.85 -55.21 1.23
C GLY A 47 -48.46 -53.79 1.62
N VAL A 48 -48.17 -53.58 2.90
CA VAL A 48 -47.64 -52.32 3.44
C VAL A 48 -46.19 -52.44 3.98
N THR A 49 -45.66 -53.68 3.95
CA THR A 49 -44.35 -53.99 4.56
C THR A 49 -43.37 -54.66 3.59
N ASN A 50 -43.85 -55.32 2.51
CA ASN A 50 -42.98 -55.97 1.54
C ASN A 50 -42.60 -55.00 0.39
N ILE A 51 -41.42 -54.35 0.51
CA ILE A 51 -40.90 -53.44 -0.48
C ILE A 51 -40.32 -54.26 -1.64
N LEU A 52 -40.80 -54.01 -2.86
CA LEU A 52 -40.31 -54.61 -4.10
C LEU A 52 -39.18 -53.79 -4.72
N ASP A 53 -39.24 -52.47 -4.63
CA ASP A 53 -38.24 -51.56 -5.15
C ASP A 53 -38.23 -50.26 -4.34
N SER A 54 -37.07 -49.61 -4.28
CA SER A 54 -36.90 -48.33 -3.59
C SER A 54 -35.91 -47.48 -4.35
N GLN A 55 -36.34 -46.26 -4.74
CA GLN A 55 -35.49 -45.27 -5.43
C GLN A 55 -35.48 -43.99 -4.65
N THR A 56 -34.28 -43.41 -4.53
CA THR A 56 -34.06 -42.12 -3.86
C THR A 56 -33.45 -41.11 -4.85
N VAL A 57 -34.08 -39.95 -4.95
CA VAL A 57 -33.60 -38.82 -5.73
C VAL A 57 -33.11 -37.74 -4.74
N ILE A 58 -31.86 -37.33 -4.88
CA ILE A 58 -31.29 -36.23 -4.11
C ILE A 58 -31.61 -34.93 -4.83
N ILE A 59 -32.10 -33.95 -4.07
CA ILE A 59 -32.36 -32.60 -4.57
C ILE A 59 -31.16 -31.73 -4.22
N THR A 60 -30.36 -31.41 -5.23
CA THR A 60 -29.30 -30.40 -5.13
C THR A 60 -29.93 -29.06 -5.40
N LYS A 61 -29.65 -28.11 -4.56
CA LYS A 61 -29.97 -26.68 -4.82
C LYS A 61 -28.71 -26.01 -5.28
N ASP A 62 -28.84 -25.12 -6.23
CA ASP A 62 -27.82 -24.14 -6.49
C ASP A 62 -27.54 -23.40 -5.18
N GLY A 63 -26.28 -23.29 -4.80
CA GLY A 63 -25.89 -22.47 -3.66
C GLY A 63 -26.46 -21.05 -3.83
N SER A 64 -26.87 -20.43 -2.74
CA SER A 64 -27.13 -18.97 -2.79
C SER A 64 -25.88 -18.30 -3.32
N ASP A 65 -26.04 -17.32 -4.21
CA ASP A 65 -24.95 -16.43 -4.59
C ASP A 65 -24.26 -15.97 -3.31
N GLY A 66 -22.95 -16.05 -3.26
CA GLY A 66 -22.18 -15.53 -2.14
C GLY A 66 -22.55 -14.04 -1.93
N GLU A 67 -22.47 -13.59 -0.69
CA GLU A 67 -22.64 -12.15 -0.41
C GLU A 67 -21.70 -11.37 -1.33
N ALA A 68 -22.23 -10.29 -1.94
CA ALA A 68 -21.41 -9.37 -2.70
C ALA A 68 -20.23 -8.95 -1.83
N GLY A 69 -19.00 -9.15 -2.31
CA GLY A 69 -17.79 -8.71 -1.60
C GLY A 69 -17.92 -7.24 -1.24
N ASN A 70 -17.45 -6.86 -0.08
CA ASN A 70 -17.37 -5.45 0.32
C ASN A 70 -16.61 -4.68 -0.77
N ASN A 71 -17.11 -3.50 -1.14
CA ASN A 71 -16.38 -2.60 -2.02
C ASN A 71 -14.97 -2.40 -1.47
N GLY A 72 -13.95 -2.62 -2.30
CA GLY A 72 -12.57 -2.35 -1.92
C GLY A 72 -12.46 -0.92 -1.36
N ILE A 73 -11.77 -0.75 -0.24
CA ILE A 73 -11.44 0.59 0.27
C ILE A 73 -10.47 1.20 -0.74
N ASP A 74 -10.85 2.34 -1.34
CA ASP A 74 -9.96 3.07 -2.25
C ASP A 74 -8.61 3.33 -1.55
N ALA A 75 -7.52 2.94 -2.20
CA ALA A 75 -6.19 3.14 -1.66
C ALA A 75 -5.88 4.63 -1.48
N ILE A 76 -5.27 4.96 -0.35
CA ILE A 76 -4.78 6.31 -0.08
C ILE A 76 -3.38 6.45 -0.70
N SER A 77 -3.21 7.49 -1.51
CA SER A 77 -1.94 7.84 -2.14
C SER A 77 -1.50 9.24 -1.73
N ILE A 78 -0.23 9.38 -1.34
CA ILE A 78 0.41 10.68 -1.03
C ILE A 78 1.37 11.04 -2.15
N ILE A 79 1.21 12.25 -2.67
CA ILE A 79 2.11 12.83 -3.69
C ILE A 79 2.85 13.98 -3.05
N MET A 80 4.17 13.95 -3.11
CA MET A 80 5.06 15.07 -2.78
C MET A 80 5.55 15.73 -4.07
N GLY A 81 5.50 17.05 -4.13
CA GLY A 81 5.96 17.80 -5.29
C GLY A 81 7.49 17.98 -5.33
N ASN A 82 8.16 17.73 -4.21
CA ASN A 82 9.63 17.70 -4.12
C ASN A 82 10.02 16.61 -3.11
N GLU A 83 10.81 15.63 -3.54
CA GLU A 83 11.25 14.51 -2.71
C GLU A 83 12.76 14.54 -2.41
N ALA A 84 13.51 15.39 -3.09
CA ALA A 84 14.96 15.53 -2.91
C ALA A 84 15.45 16.93 -3.24
N GLU A 85 16.55 17.35 -2.61
CA GLU A 85 17.15 18.66 -2.83
C GLU A 85 18.68 18.59 -2.80
N VAL A 86 19.33 19.37 -3.64
CA VAL A 86 20.78 19.57 -3.62
C VAL A 86 21.10 20.86 -2.82
N ILE A 87 21.94 20.71 -1.81
CA ILE A 87 22.28 21.78 -0.89
C ILE A 87 23.72 22.25 -1.16
N PRO A 88 23.92 23.49 -1.61
CA PRO A 88 25.28 24.05 -1.81
C PRO A 88 26.00 24.19 -0.47
N CYS A 89 27.20 23.62 -0.39
CA CYS A 89 28.02 23.62 0.81
C CYS A 89 29.42 24.19 0.52
N LYS A 90 30.03 24.75 1.55
CA LYS A 90 31.41 25.18 1.56
C LYS A 90 32.35 23.97 1.50
N PRO A 91 33.67 24.18 1.22
CA PRO A 91 34.65 23.09 1.23
C PRO A 91 34.73 22.28 2.53
N ASN A 92 34.37 22.90 3.65
CA ASN A 92 34.33 22.24 4.97
C ASN A 92 33.03 21.44 5.21
N GLY A 93 32.16 21.29 4.21
CA GLY A 93 30.91 20.51 4.30
C GLY A 93 29.72 21.22 4.96
N THR A 94 29.87 22.50 5.36
CA THR A 94 28.77 23.27 5.95
C THR A 94 27.94 23.99 4.87
N VAL A 95 26.65 24.20 5.10
CA VAL A 95 25.73 24.89 4.17
C VAL A 95 26.24 26.32 3.89
N SER A 96 26.38 26.70 2.63
CA SER A 96 26.96 27.96 2.20
C SER A 96 26.05 29.16 2.53
N ILE A 97 24.77 29.04 2.20
CA ILE A 97 23.73 30.07 2.35
C ILE A 97 22.48 29.43 2.87
N ALA A 98 21.78 30.09 3.80
CA ALA A 98 20.50 29.59 4.33
C ALA A 98 19.52 29.25 3.18
N LYS A 99 18.86 28.15 3.27
CA LYS A 99 17.94 27.67 2.24
C LYS A 99 16.59 27.29 2.84
N ASP A 100 15.52 27.78 2.22
CA ASP A 100 14.15 27.34 2.48
C ASP A 100 13.76 26.34 1.39
N ILE A 101 13.32 25.16 1.81
CA ILE A 101 12.83 24.10 0.93
C ILE A 101 11.33 23.99 1.13
N THR A 102 10.56 24.36 0.11
CA THR A 102 9.10 24.24 0.14
C THR A 102 8.68 22.98 -0.57
N ILE A 103 7.95 22.12 0.14
CA ILE A 103 7.49 20.83 -0.32
C ILE A 103 5.96 20.87 -0.38
N PRO A 104 5.35 21.03 -1.57
CA PRO A 104 3.92 20.87 -1.72
C PRO A 104 3.53 19.41 -1.67
N PHE A 105 2.36 19.10 -1.12
CA PHE A 105 1.86 17.73 -1.01
C PHE A 105 0.35 17.62 -1.19
N TYR A 106 -0.10 16.44 -1.61
CA TYR A 106 -1.50 16.10 -1.87
C TYR A 106 -1.79 14.69 -1.38
N ALA A 107 -3.03 14.43 -0.98
CA ALA A 107 -3.54 13.09 -0.73
C ALA A 107 -4.72 12.78 -1.65
N TYR A 108 -4.78 11.54 -2.10
CA TYR A 108 -5.87 11.01 -2.90
C TYR A 108 -6.39 9.71 -2.30
N LYS A 109 -7.71 9.52 -2.38
CA LYS A 109 -8.38 8.25 -2.13
C LYS A 109 -9.03 7.82 -3.44
N GLY A 110 -8.46 6.80 -4.08
CA GLY A 110 -8.75 6.51 -5.48
C GLY A 110 -8.41 7.71 -6.38
N LEU A 111 -9.41 8.24 -7.08
CA LEU A 111 -9.25 9.43 -7.94
C LEU A 111 -9.62 10.75 -7.26
N LYS A 112 -10.10 10.71 -6.02
CA LYS A 112 -10.62 11.88 -5.31
C LYS A 112 -9.58 12.45 -4.36
N ARG A 113 -9.34 13.78 -4.46
CA ARG A 113 -8.46 14.47 -3.51
C ARG A 113 -9.14 14.54 -2.13
N ILE A 114 -8.36 14.30 -1.09
CA ILE A 114 -8.79 14.36 0.31
C ILE A 114 -7.91 15.30 1.12
N PRO A 115 -8.41 15.86 2.24
CA PRO A 115 -7.60 16.67 3.16
C PRO A 115 -6.44 15.87 3.74
N VAL A 116 -5.30 16.52 3.94
CA VAL A 116 -4.08 15.91 4.48
C VAL A 116 -3.30 16.88 5.35
N THR A 117 -2.78 16.40 6.46
CA THR A 117 -1.84 17.11 7.32
C THR A 117 -0.45 16.49 7.18
N CYS A 118 0.59 17.28 7.46
CA CYS A 118 1.97 16.81 7.46
C CYS A 118 2.61 17.10 8.80
N SER A 119 3.45 16.19 9.28
CA SER A 119 4.35 16.39 10.41
C SER A 119 5.75 15.90 10.03
N THR A 120 6.76 16.36 10.75
CA THR A 120 8.13 15.89 10.55
C THR A 120 8.52 14.88 11.62
N GLY A 121 9.28 13.87 11.25
CA GLY A 121 10.09 13.11 12.19
C GLY A 121 11.25 13.96 12.72
N THR A 122 12.30 13.30 13.21
CA THR A 122 13.51 13.98 13.67
C THR A 122 14.22 14.64 12.49
N LEU A 123 14.34 15.97 12.56
CA LEU A 123 15.13 16.74 11.62
C LEU A 123 16.62 16.76 12.04
N PRO A 124 17.56 16.96 11.09
CA PRO A 124 18.95 17.22 11.41
C PRO A 124 19.10 18.41 12.38
N SER A 125 20.10 18.38 13.23
CA SER A 125 20.33 19.44 14.22
C SER A 125 20.37 20.82 13.56
N GLY A 126 19.66 21.80 14.11
CA GLY A 126 19.55 23.16 13.61
C GLY A 126 18.65 23.36 12.39
N VAL A 127 18.12 22.28 11.78
CA VAL A 127 17.10 22.38 10.74
C VAL A 127 15.72 22.53 11.38
N THR A 128 14.89 23.44 10.87
CA THR A 128 13.59 23.76 11.48
C THR A 128 12.45 23.78 10.46
N VAL A 129 11.23 23.58 10.92
CA VAL A 129 10.02 23.82 10.13
C VAL A 129 9.71 25.32 10.20
N LYS A 130 9.72 26.00 9.06
CA LYS A 130 9.40 27.43 8.95
C LYS A 130 7.89 27.66 8.83
N THR A 131 7.22 26.89 7.97
CA THR A 131 5.77 26.93 7.77
C THR A 131 5.25 25.52 7.53
N ASN A 132 4.02 25.26 7.95
CA ASN A 132 3.31 24.01 7.68
C ASN A 132 1.83 24.30 7.51
N THR A 133 1.32 24.13 6.30
CA THR A 133 -0.08 24.37 5.94
C THR A 133 -0.69 23.07 5.43
N SER A 134 -1.81 22.67 6.02
CA SER A 134 -2.53 21.44 5.62
C SER A 134 -3.08 21.55 4.20
N GLY A 135 -3.08 20.43 3.50
CA GLY A 135 -3.76 20.30 2.20
C GLY A 135 -5.26 20.15 2.36
N THR A 136 -6.00 20.68 1.39
CA THR A 136 -7.45 20.56 1.28
C THR A 136 -7.83 19.87 -0.03
N ILE A 137 -9.13 19.64 -0.23
CA ILE A 137 -9.65 19.12 -1.50
C ILE A 137 -9.35 20.04 -2.69
N ASN A 138 -9.17 21.34 -2.45
CA ASN A 138 -8.98 22.35 -3.50
C ASN A 138 -7.56 22.90 -3.60
N SER A 139 -6.76 22.75 -2.54
CA SER A 139 -5.41 23.34 -2.45
C SER A 139 -4.39 22.33 -1.94
N PRO A 140 -3.12 22.38 -2.42
CA PRO A 140 -2.06 21.60 -1.84
C PRO A 140 -1.81 22.00 -0.40
N GLY A 141 -1.35 21.05 0.42
CA GLY A 141 -0.62 21.38 1.62
C GLY A 141 0.81 21.79 1.25
N THR A 142 1.47 22.54 2.12
CA THR A 142 2.86 22.92 1.96
C THR A 142 3.58 22.85 3.30
N ILE A 143 4.79 22.28 3.29
CA ILE A 143 5.72 22.38 4.40
C ILE A 143 6.99 23.04 3.92
N THR A 144 7.48 24.04 4.64
CA THR A 144 8.75 24.70 4.34
C THR A 144 9.74 24.38 5.45
N ILE A 145 10.84 23.78 5.06
CA ILE A 145 11.97 23.44 5.93
C ILE A 145 13.05 24.48 5.73
N ASN A 146 13.49 25.10 6.82
CA ASN A 146 14.61 26.03 6.82
C ASN A 146 15.90 25.33 7.23
N ILE A 147 16.91 25.46 6.39
CA ILE A 147 18.28 25.01 6.65
C ILE A 147 19.16 26.26 6.77
N PRO A 148 19.66 26.60 7.98
CA PRO A 148 20.45 27.80 8.15
C PRO A 148 21.84 27.67 7.52
N ALA A 149 22.44 28.82 7.18
CA ALA A 149 23.84 28.87 6.76
C ALA A 149 24.76 28.35 7.88
N GLY A 150 25.81 27.65 7.50
CA GLY A 150 26.73 27.02 8.45
C GLY A 150 26.26 25.71 9.05
N ASN A 151 25.04 25.25 8.75
CA ASN A 151 24.53 23.97 9.21
C ASN A 151 25.29 22.80 8.59
N GLU A 152 25.54 21.75 9.37
CA GLU A 152 26.27 20.55 8.92
C GLU A 152 25.36 19.49 8.31
N LEU A 153 24.03 19.59 8.43
CA LEU A 153 23.07 18.59 7.95
C LEU A 153 23.44 17.16 8.39
N GLY A 154 23.57 16.97 9.70
CA GLY A 154 24.09 15.75 10.31
C GLY A 154 25.55 15.94 10.71
N SER A 155 26.48 15.58 9.87
CA SER A 155 27.93 15.79 10.05
C SER A 155 28.54 16.51 8.84
N ALA A 156 29.63 17.23 9.03
CA ALA A 156 30.34 17.91 7.93
C ALA A 156 30.80 16.91 6.85
N SER A 157 31.10 15.67 7.21
CA SER A 157 31.51 14.59 6.30
C SER A 157 30.37 13.88 5.59
N ASP A 158 29.14 14.03 6.05
CA ASP A 158 27.99 13.39 5.41
C ASP A 158 27.70 14.09 4.08
N LEU A 159 27.73 13.35 2.98
CA LEU A 159 27.45 13.87 1.64
C LEU A 159 25.97 13.86 1.29
N SER A 160 25.18 13.07 1.97
CA SER A 160 23.75 12.94 1.77
C SER A 160 23.04 12.46 3.03
N GLY A 161 21.73 12.63 3.07
CA GLY A 161 20.90 12.13 4.15
C GLY A 161 19.42 12.26 3.83
N SER A 162 18.59 11.96 4.81
CA SER A 162 17.13 12.07 4.67
C SER A 162 16.48 12.32 6.02
N PHE A 163 15.25 12.82 6.00
CA PHE A 163 14.34 12.85 7.13
C PHE A 163 12.95 12.38 6.70
N THR A 164 12.15 11.96 7.66
CA THR A 164 10.80 11.46 7.39
C THR A 164 9.78 12.58 7.51
N LEU A 165 8.85 12.61 6.57
CA LEU A 165 7.61 13.38 6.63
C LEU A 165 6.45 12.40 6.79
N THR A 166 5.65 12.57 7.83
CA THR A 166 4.45 11.76 8.10
C THR A 166 3.21 12.53 7.67
N PHE A 167 2.47 11.97 6.74
CA PHE A 167 1.24 12.53 6.20
C PHE A 167 0.05 11.79 6.80
N THR A 168 -0.91 12.53 7.37
CA THR A 168 -2.12 11.95 7.96
C THR A 168 -3.36 12.43 7.24
N CYS A 169 -4.19 11.48 6.79
CA CYS A 169 -5.45 11.72 6.12
C CYS A 169 -6.47 10.64 6.46
N GLU A 170 -7.69 11.03 6.82
CA GLU A 170 -8.78 10.11 7.23
C GLU A 170 -8.35 9.07 8.29
N GLY A 171 -7.48 9.47 9.23
CA GLY A 171 -6.98 8.59 10.30
C GLY A 171 -5.89 7.60 9.87
N VAL A 172 -5.46 7.63 8.61
CA VAL A 172 -4.34 6.82 8.10
C VAL A 172 -3.09 7.70 8.00
N SER A 173 -1.97 7.19 8.50
CA SER A 173 -0.66 7.85 8.42
C SER A 173 0.24 7.13 7.42
N VAL A 174 0.90 7.91 6.56
CA VAL A 174 1.84 7.42 5.54
C VAL A 174 3.14 8.19 5.67
N ASP A 175 4.24 7.47 5.81
CA ASP A 175 5.57 8.03 5.90
C ASP A 175 6.21 8.13 4.52
N LYS A 176 6.81 9.29 4.23
CA LYS A 176 7.64 9.54 3.05
C LYS A 176 8.99 10.08 3.48
N LYS A 177 10.04 9.73 2.76
CA LYS A 177 11.38 10.29 2.99
C LYS A 177 11.61 11.46 2.06
N PHE A 178 12.12 12.55 2.63
CA PHE A 178 12.76 13.64 1.88
C PHE A 178 14.26 13.45 1.97
N SER A 179 14.93 13.46 0.83
CA SER A 179 16.38 13.24 0.72
C SER A 179 17.11 14.54 0.40
N TRP A 180 18.33 14.66 0.85
CA TRP A 180 19.22 15.78 0.49
C TRP A 180 20.60 15.27 0.14
N THR A 181 21.27 16.03 -0.73
CA THR A 181 22.67 15.78 -1.12
C THR A 181 23.45 17.09 -1.07
N LYS A 182 24.65 17.08 -0.52
CA LYS A 182 25.53 18.24 -0.49
C LYS A 182 26.28 18.37 -1.82
N SER A 183 26.25 19.57 -2.39
CA SER A 183 27.15 19.98 -3.45
C SER A 183 28.28 20.81 -2.83
N ILE A 184 29.43 20.20 -2.61
CA ILE A 184 30.57 20.81 -1.94
C ILE A 184 31.35 21.61 -2.97
N GLN A 185 31.58 22.88 -2.66
CA GLN A 185 32.50 23.74 -3.47
C GLN A 185 33.90 23.17 -3.41
N ALA A 186 34.56 23.10 -4.58
CA ALA A 186 35.98 22.81 -4.60
C ALA A 186 36.76 23.95 -3.92
N THR A 187 37.79 23.62 -3.16
CA THR A 187 38.79 24.61 -2.75
C THR A 187 39.47 25.14 -3.99
N ASN A 188 39.78 26.45 -4.01
CA ASN A 188 40.53 27.03 -5.11
C ASN A 188 41.79 26.20 -5.34
N ALA A 189 41.94 25.66 -6.54
CA ALA A 189 43.18 25.01 -6.93
C ALA A 189 44.28 26.09 -6.98
N VAL A 190 45.29 25.92 -6.17
CA VAL A 190 46.49 26.77 -6.30
C VAL A 190 47.34 26.16 -7.41
N MET A 191 47.42 26.86 -8.54
CA MET A 191 48.33 26.47 -9.61
C MET A 191 49.66 27.16 -9.35
N LEU A 192 50.65 26.38 -8.99
CA LEU A 192 52.03 26.87 -8.96
C LEU A 192 52.61 26.68 -10.37
N GLN A 193 52.82 27.76 -11.08
CA GLN A 193 53.52 27.73 -12.34
C GLN A 193 54.99 28.13 -12.10
N ILE A 194 55.89 27.17 -12.28
CA ILE A 194 57.34 27.42 -12.22
C ILE A 194 57.76 27.86 -13.62
N TYR A 195 58.21 29.09 -13.75
CA TYR A 195 58.71 29.63 -15.00
C TYR A 195 60.25 29.66 -14.92
N ALA A 196 60.92 28.83 -15.73
CA ALA A 196 62.38 28.84 -15.90
C ALA A 196 62.74 29.51 -17.25
N PRO A 197 63.17 30.75 -17.28
CA PRO A 197 63.41 31.48 -18.52
C PRO A 197 64.41 30.79 -19.46
N GLN A 198 65.21 29.87 -18.93
CA GLN A 198 66.24 29.13 -19.69
C GLN A 198 65.97 27.62 -19.80
N GLY A 199 64.76 27.16 -19.44
CA GLY A 199 64.37 25.78 -19.53
C GLY A 199 64.98 24.83 -18.49
N ASN A 200 65.79 25.33 -17.55
CA ASN A 200 66.43 24.54 -16.51
C ASN A 200 65.89 24.88 -15.12
N VAL A 201 65.55 23.92 -14.34
CA VAL A 201 65.26 24.07 -12.93
C VAL A 201 66.49 23.70 -12.15
N ILE A 202 67.03 24.61 -11.37
CA ILE A 202 68.20 24.38 -10.52
C ILE A 202 67.69 23.79 -9.22
N VAL A 203 68.13 22.59 -8.87
CA VAL A 203 67.84 21.92 -7.60
C VAL A 203 69.11 21.75 -6.79
N ASN A 204 69.00 21.79 -5.46
CA ASN A 204 70.13 21.41 -4.61
C ASN A 204 70.30 19.88 -4.55
N ALA A 205 71.31 19.38 -3.85
CA ALA A 205 71.61 17.98 -3.69
C ALA A 205 70.48 17.18 -3.03
N GLU A 206 69.47 17.84 -2.43
CA GLU A 206 68.29 17.28 -1.76
C GLU A 206 67.04 17.37 -2.65
N ASN A 207 67.18 17.70 -3.94
CA ASN A 207 66.10 17.91 -4.90
C ASN A 207 65.16 19.11 -4.55
N ASN A 208 65.56 20.06 -3.75
CA ASN A 208 64.79 21.28 -3.51
C ASN A 208 65.07 22.26 -4.64
N VAL A 209 63.97 22.84 -5.18
CA VAL A 209 64.08 23.89 -6.20
C VAL A 209 64.65 25.16 -5.57
N LEU A 210 65.74 25.65 -6.12
CA LEU A 210 66.32 26.95 -5.73
C LEU A 210 65.65 27.99 -6.60
N LEU A 211 64.86 28.88 -5.98
CA LEU A 211 64.32 30.08 -6.61
C LEU A 211 65.32 31.26 -6.33
N GLU A 212 65.88 31.79 -7.35
CA GLU A 212 66.58 33.10 -7.28
C GLU A 212 65.61 34.26 -7.54
#